data_1cbbda67528fc51c6a2efbb52443256d
#
_entry.id   1cbbda67528fc51c6a2efbb52443256d
#
_cell.length_a   1.000
_cell.length_b   1.000
_cell.length_c   1.000
_cell.angle_alpha   90.00
_cell.angle_beta   90.00
_cell.angle_gamma   90.00
#
_symmetry.space_group_name_H-M   'P 1'
#
loop_
_entity.id
_entity.type
_entity.pdbx_description
1 polymer ?
#
loop_
_entity_poly.entity_id
_entity_poly.type
_entity_poly.pdbx_seq_one_letter_code
_entity_poly.pdbx_strand_id
1 'polypeptide(L)'
;MIDKQFDKETFKKSVKDNVKFLYRRKLEEATQEQLFQAVSYTVKDVIIDNWLDTQNAYEKQDPKIVYYMSMEFLMGRALGNNLLNLGAYGEVKEALEELGIDINALEDQEPDPALGNGGLGRLAACFLDSLATLGYSAYGCGIRYRYGMFKQKIENGYQVEVPDNWLKYGNPFEIKRDEYAVEVKFGGYVDVEMHNGRQKFVQKGYQSVRAVPYDMPIVGYGNHIVNTLRIWDAEAINNFNLDSFDKGEYQKAVEQENLARTICEVLYPNDNHMAGKELRLKQQYFFISASVQRAIAKYKETHDDIRKFHEKVTFQLNDTHPTVAVAELMRILVDEEGLEWDEAWEITRKTCAYTNHTIMAEALETVSYTHLRAHETRSNL
;
A
#
# COMPACT_ATOMS: atom_id res chain seq x y z
N MET A 1 10.49 24.76 16.56
CA MET A 1 9.36 23.83 16.57
C MET A 1 8.74 23.92 17.95
N ILE A 2 7.46 24.25 18.05
CA ILE A 2 6.76 24.32 19.33
C ILE A 2 6.55 22.87 19.73
N ASP A 3 7.20 22.45 20.81
CA ASP A 3 6.92 21.19 21.48
C ASP A 3 5.44 21.24 21.90
N LYS A 4 4.55 20.65 21.10
CA LYS A 4 3.16 20.44 21.53
C LYS A 4 3.23 19.40 22.63
N GLN A 5 3.31 19.88 23.87
CA GLN A 5 3.31 19.04 25.06
C GLN A 5 2.04 18.18 25.01
N PHE A 6 2.21 16.86 25.14
CA PHE A 6 1.10 15.93 25.24
C PHE A 6 0.20 16.34 26.41
N ASP A 7 -1.07 16.66 26.15
CA ASP A 7 -2.03 17.04 27.17
C ASP A 7 -2.83 15.81 27.61
N LYS A 8 -2.51 15.30 28.79
CA LYS A 8 -3.14 14.13 29.40
C LYS A 8 -4.66 14.28 29.57
N GLU A 9 -5.15 15.45 29.99
CA GLU A 9 -6.58 15.67 30.16
C GLU A 9 -7.34 15.71 28.85
N THR A 10 -6.78 16.36 27.84
CA THR A 10 -7.32 16.35 26.48
C THR A 10 -7.34 14.94 25.91
N PHE A 11 -6.28 14.17 26.11
CA PHE A 11 -6.21 12.77 25.67
C PHE A 11 -7.30 11.91 26.32
N LYS A 12 -7.44 11.96 27.64
CA LYS A 12 -8.49 11.21 28.37
C LYS A 12 -9.89 11.58 27.90
N LYS A 13 -10.13 12.87 27.66
CA LYS A 13 -11.39 13.34 27.09
C LYS A 13 -11.64 12.78 25.72
N SER A 14 -10.65 12.82 24.83
CA SER A 14 -10.76 12.31 23.46
C SER A 14 -11.02 10.81 23.41
N VAL A 15 -10.39 10.02 24.30
CA VAL A 15 -10.68 8.58 24.43
C VAL A 15 -12.15 8.35 24.80
N LYS A 16 -12.68 9.07 25.80
CA LYS A 16 -14.10 8.97 26.19
C LYS A 16 -15.04 9.38 25.07
N ASP A 17 -14.71 10.48 24.37
CA ASP A 17 -15.49 10.98 23.25
C ASP A 17 -15.49 9.98 22.08
N ASN A 18 -14.35 9.36 21.75
CA ASN A 18 -14.27 8.32 20.74
C ASN A 18 -15.10 7.08 21.10
N VAL A 19 -15.05 6.61 22.34
CA VAL A 19 -15.92 5.51 22.80
C VAL A 19 -17.39 5.87 22.61
N LYS A 20 -17.77 7.08 23.03
CA LYS A 20 -19.15 7.56 22.95
C LYS A 20 -19.64 7.70 21.50
N PHE A 21 -18.86 8.33 20.64
CA PHE A 21 -19.33 8.70 19.30
C PHE A 21 -19.19 7.56 18.28
N LEU A 22 -18.16 6.70 18.42
CA LEU A 22 -17.99 5.56 17.53
C LEU A 22 -18.92 4.40 17.88
N TYR A 23 -19.17 4.18 19.19
CA TYR A 23 -19.85 2.97 19.66
C TYR A 23 -21.15 3.23 20.43
N ARG A 24 -21.48 4.50 20.69
CA ARG A 24 -22.65 4.86 21.52
C ARG A 24 -22.62 4.17 22.88
N ARG A 25 -21.45 4.17 23.54
CA ARG A 25 -21.21 3.52 24.82
C ARG A 25 -20.58 4.47 25.83
N LYS A 26 -20.74 4.18 27.11
CA LYS A 26 -19.89 4.75 28.15
C LYS A 26 -18.59 3.99 28.24
N LEU A 27 -17.54 4.59 28.82
CA LEU A 27 -16.23 3.96 28.90
C LEU A 27 -16.27 2.59 29.60
N GLU A 28 -17.05 2.52 30.70
CA GLU A 28 -17.19 1.31 31.53
C GLU A 28 -17.96 0.17 30.83
N GLU A 29 -18.68 0.48 29.77
CA GLU A 29 -19.49 -0.47 28.99
C GLU A 29 -18.77 -0.93 27.72
N ALA A 30 -17.63 -0.31 27.37
CA ALA A 30 -16.91 -0.62 26.16
C ALA A 30 -16.18 -1.97 26.26
N THR A 31 -16.16 -2.71 25.16
CA THR A 31 -15.34 -3.92 25.07
C THR A 31 -13.86 -3.55 24.95
N GLN A 32 -12.96 -4.48 25.23
CA GLN A 32 -11.52 -4.26 25.09
C GLN A 32 -11.13 -3.85 23.66
N GLU A 33 -11.76 -4.45 22.67
CA GLU A 33 -11.55 -4.10 21.26
C GLU A 33 -12.04 -2.67 20.97
N GLN A 34 -13.19 -2.25 21.47
CA GLN A 34 -13.70 -0.88 21.31
C GLN A 34 -12.80 0.15 22.00
N LEU A 35 -12.23 -0.21 23.16
CA LEU A 35 -11.24 0.63 23.86
C LEU A 35 -9.96 0.76 23.00
N PHE A 36 -9.46 -0.36 22.46
CA PHE A 36 -8.31 -0.34 21.55
C PHE A 36 -8.54 0.60 20.36
N GLN A 37 -9.68 0.49 19.69
CA GLN A 37 -10.03 1.35 18.55
C GLN A 37 -10.09 2.83 18.99
N ALA A 38 -10.78 3.14 20.08
CA ALA A 38 -10.93 4.51 20.56
C ALA A 38 -9.59 5.16 20.94
N VAL A 39 -8.72 4.42 21.63
CA VAL A 39 -7.37 4.89 21.99
C VAL A 39 -6.52 5.08 20.72
N SER A 40 -6.57 4.13 19.79
CA SER A 40 -5.82 4.21 18.54
C SER A 40 -6.24 5.41 17.68
N TYR A 41 -7.53 5.70 17.57
CA TYR A 41 -8.02 6.92 16.92
C TYR A 41 -7.53 8.18 17.61
N THR A 42 -7.51 8.21 18.95
CA THR A 42 -7.00 9.36 19.72
C THR A 42 -5.50 9.58 19.47
N VAL A 43 -4.71 8.51 19.44
CA VAL A 43 -3.27 8.58 19.09
C VAL A 43 -3.08 9.03 17.64
N LYS A 44 -3.91 8.53 16.72
CA LYS A 44 -3.85 8.95 15.31
C LYS A 44 -4.06 10.45 15.13
N ASP A 45 -4.94 11.07 15.90
CA ASP A 45 -5.16 12.52 15.81
C ASP A 45 -3.87 13.32 16.08
N VAL A 46 -3.06 12.88 17.04
CA VAL A 46 -1.72 13.48 17.29
C VAL A 46 -0.77 13.22 16.12
N ILE A 47 -0.78 12.01 15.56
CA ILE A 47 0.05 11.65 14.41
C ILE A 47 -0.31 12.50 13.19
N ILE A 48 -1.59 12.76 12.94
CA ILE A 48 -2.06 13.51 11.77
C ILE A 48 -1.51 14.94 11.75
N ASP A 49 -1.44 15.63 12.85
CA ASP A 49 -0.84 16.95 12.91
C ASP A 49 0.63 16.92 12.41
N ASN A 50 1.42 15.97 12.94
CA ASN A 50 2.81 15.79 12.51
C ASN A 50 2.92 15.33 11.04
N TRP A 51 1.97 14.51 10.58
CA TRP A 51 1.94 14.02 9.20
C TRP A 51 1.69 15.15 8.21
N LEU A 52 0.75 16.04 8.51
CA LEU A 52 0.49 17.24 7.71
C LEU A 52 1.68 18.20 7.72
N ASP A 53 2.31 18.43 8.87
CA ASP A 53 3.51 19.27 8.96
C ASP A 53 4.68 18.69 8.16
N THR A 54 4.86 17.36 8.19
CA THR A 54 5.87 16.66 7.38
C THR A 54 5.58 16.83 5.89
N GLN A 55 4.34 16.64 5.46
CA GLN A 55 3.93 16.82 4.07
C GLN A 55 4.19 18.24 3.59
N ASN A 56 3.77 19.23 4.37
CA ASN A 56 4.02 20.65 4.06
C ASN A 56 5.53 20.99 3.97
N ALA A 57 6.35 20.39 4.85
CA ALA A 57 7.79 20.56 4.80
C ALA A 57 8.40 19.96 3.53
N TYR A 58 7.97 18.78 3.12
CA TYR A 58 8.42 18.14 1.88
C TYR A 58 7.98 18.91 0.64
N GLU A 59 6.77 19.45 0.61
CA GLU A 59 6.31 20.30 -0.50
C GLU A 59 7.14 21.56 -0.65
N LYS A 60 7.54 22.20 0.46
CA LYS A 60 8.38 23.41 0.44
C LYS A 60 9.84 23.14 0.08
N GLN A 61 10.39 22.03 0.53
CA GLN A 61 11.80 21.69 0.34
C GLN A 61 12.06 20.96 -0.99
N ASP A 62 11.02 20.39 -1.57
CA ASP A 62 11.06 19.61 -2.82
C ASP A 62 12.20 18.57 -2.85
N PRO A 63 12.32 17.68 -1.83
CA PRO A 63 13.35 16.68 -1.78
C PRO A 63 13.10 15.58 -2.81
N LYS A 64 14.16 14.84 -3.14
CA LYS A 64 14.00 13.57 -3.87
C LYS A 64 13.24 12.58 -3.01
N ILE A 65 12.20 11.95 -3.58
CA ILE A 65 11.33 10.99 -2.90
C ILE A 65 11.78 9.57 -3.24
N VAL A 66 11.94 8.74 -2.21
CA VAL A 66 12.17 7.31 -2.33
C VAL A 66 10.84 6.56 -2.21
N TYR A 67 10.51 5.78 -3.23
CA TYR A 67 9.37 4.85 -3.19
C TYR A 67 9.93 3.44 -3.01
N TYR A 68 9.75 2.88 -1.82
CA TYR A 68 10.17 1.52 -1.50
C TYR A 68 9.06 0.55 -1.88
N MET A 69 9.26 -0.20 -2.97
CA MET A 69 8.26 -1.08 -3.56
C MET A 69 8.49 -2.52 -3.13
N SER A 70 7.53 -3.09 -2.40
CA SER A 70 7.63 -4.44 -1.86
C SER A 70 6.29 -5.17 -1.87
N MET A 71 6.35 -6.48 -2.12
CA MET A 71 5.19 -7.37 -1.92
C MET A 71 4.84 -7.53 -0.45
N GLU A 72 5.78 -7.28 0.46
CA GLU A 72 5.64 -7.53 1.89
C GLU A 72 6.07 -6.32 2.72
N PHE A 73 5.29 -6.06 3.77
CA PHE A 73 5.64 -5.14 4.85
C PHE A 73 5.25 -5.77 6.19
N LEU A 74 6.19 -6.45 6.85
CA LEU A 74 5.97 -7.08 8.15
C LEU A 74 6.14 -6.05 9.27
N MET A 75 5.11 -5.19 9.41
CA MET A 75 5.15 -4.04 10.32
C MET A 75 5.04 -4.43 11.80
N GLY A 76 4.24 -5.44 12.11
CA GLY A 76 3.83 -5.74 13.47
C GLY A 76 2.76 -4.78 13.99
N ARG A 77 2.46 -4.84 15.28
CA ARG A 77 1.50 -3.98 15.97
C ARG A 77 1.97 -2.52 15.97
N ALA A 78 1.06 -1.60 15.74
CA ALA A 78 1.39 -0.19 15.51
C ALA A 78 1.27 0.69 16.77
N LEU A 79 0.30 0.42 17.67
CA LEU A 79 -0.01 1.32 18.78
C LEU A 79 1.19 1.60 19.67
N GLY A 80 1.82 0.55 20.21
CA GLY A 80 2.97 0.69 21.10
C GLY A 80 4.17 1.33 20.41
N ASN A 81 4.47 0.89 19.17
CA ASN A 81 5.54 1.47 18.37
C ASN A 81 5.34 2.95 18.08
N ASN A 82 4.13 3.36 17.73
CA ASN A 82 3.80 4.76 17.48
C ASN A 82 3.96 5.60 18.75
N LEU A 83 3.51 5.11 19.90
CA LEU A 83 3.66 5.79 21.17
C LEU A 83 5.12 5.95 21.59
N LEU A 84 5.94 4.92 21.38
CA LEU A 84 7.39 4.98 21.65
C LEU A 84 8.07 6.02 20.75
N ASN A 85 7.77 6.00 19.46
CA ASN A 85 8.38 6.92 18.49
C ASN A 85 7.92 8.37 18.68
N LEU A 86 6.68 8.58 19.16
CA LEU A 86 6.19 9.91 19.58
C LEU A 86 6.81 10.39 20.89
N GLY A 87 7.47 9.51 21.65
CA GLY A 87 7.94 9.82 23.00
C GLY A 87 6.82 9.95 24.06
N ALA A 88 5.62 9.45 23.77
CA ALA A 88 4.42 9.64 24.57
C ALA A 88 3.98 8.38 25.36
N TYR A 89 4.73 7.27 25.28
CA TYR A 89 4.30 5.99 25.84
C TYR A 89 4.01 6.07 27.35
N GLY A 90 4.89 6.69 28.13
CA GLY A 90 4.73 6.82 29.58
C GLY A 90 3.51 7.65 29.97
N GLU A 91 3.34 8.80 29.34
CA GLU A 91 2.23 9.73 29.61
C GLU A 91 0.88 9.13 29.20
N VAL A 92 0.83 8.42 28.06
CA VAL A 92 -0.38 7.71 27.62
C VAL A 92 -0.70 6.55 28.56
N LYS A 93 0.30 5.80 28.99
CA LYS A 93 0.12 4.73 29.99
C LYS A 93 -0.52 5.26 31.28
N GLU A 94 0.01 6.35 31.86
CA GLU A 94 -0.55 6.98 33.04
C GLU A 94 -1.99 7.46 32.81
N ALA A 95 -2.26 8.11 31.67
CA ALA A 95 -3.61 8.57 31.33
C ALA A 95 -4.61 7.42 31.22
N LEU A 96 -4.20 6.29 30.66
CA LEU A 96 -5.03 5.09 30.55
C LEU A 96 -5.25 4.42 31.92
N GLU A 97 -4.23 4.35 32.77
CA GLU A 97 -4.36 3.85 34.14
C GLU A 97 -5.38 4.68 34.96
N GLU A 98 -5.39 6.01 34.81
CA GLU A 98 -6.40 6.88 35.43
C GLU A 98 -7.82 6.63 34.89
N LEU A 99 -7.94 6.10 33.68
CA LEU A 99 -9.22 5.68 33.10
C LEU A 99 -9.59 4.22 33.45
N GLY A 100 -8.74 3.51 34.21
CA GLY A 100 -8.94 2.10 34.54
C GLY A 100 -8.61 1.14 33.36
N ILE A 101 -7.80 1.58 32.41
CA ILE A 101 -7.41 0.81 31.22
C ILE A 101 -5.94 0.37 31.36
N ASP A 102 -5.68 -0.94 31.26
CA ASP A 102 -4.33 -1.49 31.18
C ASP A 102 -3.82 -1.44 29.75
N ILE A 103 -2.72 -0.70 29.51
CA ILE A 103 -2.12 -0.54 28.20
C ILE A 103 -1.66 -1.88 27.59
N ASN A 104 -1.16 -2.82 28.38
CA ASN A 104 -0.72 -4.12 27.89
C ASN A 104 -1.91 -4.95 27.40
N ALA A 105 -3.00 -4.98 28.17
CA ALA A 105 -4.23 -5.65 27.74
C ALA A 105 -4.82 -5.01 26.49
N LEU A 106 -4.65 -3.70 26.34
CA LEU A 106 -5.07 -2.95 25.16
C LEU A 106 -4.24 -3.29 23.93
N GLU A 107 -2.92 -3.30 24.03
CA GLU A 107 -2.00 -3.69 22.96
C GLU A 107 -2.25 -5.13 22.50
N ASP A 108 -2.66 -6.03 23.40
CA ASP A 108 -2.98 -7.42 23.06
C ASP A 108 -4.26 -7.57 22.20
N GLN A 109 -5.09 -6.53 22.12
CA GLN A 109 -6.25 -6.53 21.22
C GLN A 109 -5.87 -6.22 19.76
N GLU A 110 -4.71 -5.57 19.53
CA GLU A 110 -4.28 -5.20 18.18
C GLU A 110 -3.90 -6.44 17.36
N PRO A 111 -4.58 -6.70 16.24
CA PRO A 111 -4.15 -7.75 15.33
C PRO A 111 -2.86 -7.33 14.61
N ASP A 112 -1.93 -8.26 14.42
CA ASP A 112 -0.80 -8.03 13.52
C ASP A 112 -1.32 -7.84 12.10
N PRO A 113 -0.93 -6.77 11.40
CA PRO A 113 -1.22 -6.65 9.98
C PRO A 113 -0.60 -7.80 9.20
N ALA A 114 -1.42 -8.60 8.53
CA ALA A 114 -0.98 -9.78 7.79
C ALA A 114 -0.35 -9.42 6.42
N LEU A 115 0.50 -8.38 6.40
CA LEU A 115 1.09 -7.80 5.18
C LEU A 115 2.51 -8.31 4.87
N GLY A 116 3.01 -9.27 5.63
CA GLY A 116 4.34 -9.83 5.43
C GLY A 116 4.49 -11.22 6.05
N ASN A 117 5.55 -11.93 5.65
CA ASN A 117 5.81 -13.30 6.05
C ASN A 117 7.15 -13.46 6.78
N GLY A 118 8.22 -12.87 6.25
CA GLY A 118 9.57 -13.18 6.74
C GLY A 118 10.54 -12.02 6.60
N GLY A 119 11.82 -12.38 6.33
CA GLY A 119 12.94 -11.44 6.30
C GLY A 119 12.80 -10.29 5.32
N LEU A 120 12.28 -10.55 4.13
CA LEU A 120 12.03 -9.53 3.10
C LEU A 120 11.04 -8.46 3.62
N GLY A 121 9.93 -8.90 4.18
CA GLY A 121 8.91 -8.01 4.73
C GLY A 121 9.37 -7.26 5.98
N ARG A 122 10.17 -7.90 6.84
CA ARG A 122 10.72 -7.25 8.03
C ARG A 122 11.78 -6.22 7.68
N LEU A 123 12.64 -6.51 6.69
CA LEU A 123 13.62 -5.54 6.18
C LEU A 123 12.91 -4.28 5.66
N ALA A 124 11.83 -4.45 4.87
CA ALA A 124 11.02 -3.35 4.37
C ALA A 124 10.46 -2.49 5.51
N ALA A 125 9.90 -3.11 6.55
CA ALA A 125 9.37 -2.43 7.72
C ALA A 125 10.47 -1.63 8.46
N CYS A 126 11.64 -2.24 8.69
CA CYS A 126 12.78 -1.58 9.34
C CYS A 126 13.32 -0.40 8.52
N PHE A 127 13.35 -0.51 7.20
CA PHE A 127 13.79 0.59 6.35
C PHE A 127 12.81 1.77 6.39
N LEU A 128 11.50 1.53 6.41
CA LEU A 128 10.53 2.62 6.54
C LEU A 128 10.70 3.38 7.86
N ASP A 129 10.88 2.65 8.96
CA ASP A 129 11.15 3.25 10.28
C ASP A 129 12.45 4.07 10.28
N SER A 130 13.52 3.51 9.74
CA SER A 130 14.82 4.20 9.62
C SER A 130 14.76 5.44 8.74
N LEU A 131 14.08 5.38 7.60
CA LEU A 131 13.93 6.52 6.69
C LEU A 131 13.16 7.67 7.36
N ALA A 132 12.08 7.37 8.08
CA ALA A 132 11.34 8.38 8.85
C ALA A 132 12.20 8.96 9.97
N THR A 133 12.92 8.13 10.72
CA THR A 133 13.79 8.55 11.83
C THR A 133 14.95 9.41 11.36
N LEU A 134 15.50 9.13 10.20
CA LEU A 134 16.59 9.91 9.58
C LEU A 134 16.14 11.13 8.78
N GLY A 135 14.82 11.32 8.62
CA GLY A 135 14.26 12.48 7.93
C GLY A 135 14.27 12.41 6.42
N TYR A 136 14.36 11.24 5.83
CA TYR A 136 14.23 11.06 4.39
C TYR A 136 12.76 11.04 3.96
N SER A 137 12.45 11.73 2.85
CA SER A 137 11.13 11.65 2.24
C SER A 137 10.96 10.30 1.55
N ALA A 138 10.09 9.46 2.08
CA ALA A 138 9.90 8.12 1.59
C ALA A 138 8.45 7.65 1.68
N TYR A 139 8.05 6.82 0.69
CA TYR A 139 6.82 6.04 0.69
C TYR A 139 7.14 4.56 0.67
N GLY A 140 6.45 3.75 1.48
CA GLY A 140 6.32 2.33 1.20
C GLY A 140 5.15 2.12 0.24
N CYS A 141 5.30 1.23 -0.74
CA CYS A 141 4.26 0.88 -1.71
C CYS A 141 4.06 -0.63 -1.76
N GLY A 142 2.84 -1.08 -1.48
CA GLY A 142 2.49 -2.50 -1.46
C GLY A 142 1.01 -2.75 -1.68
N ILE A 143 0.54 -3.93 -1.32
CA ILE A 143 -0.85 -4.37 -1.46
C ILE A 143 -1.51 -4.45 -0.09
N ARG A 144 -2.76 -4.01 0.00
CA ARG A 144 -3.61 -4.17 1.18
C ARG A 144 -4.29 -5.54 1.13
N TYR A 145 -3.56 -6.56 1.58
CA TYR A 145 -4.12 -7.91 1.62
C TYR A 145 -5.24 -8.01 2.65
N ARG A 146 -6.36 -8.62 2.27
CA ARG A 146 -7.52 -8.80 3.17
C ARG A 146 -7.28 -9.85 4.23
N TYR A 147 -6.64 -10.96 3.82
CA TYR A 147 -6.28 -12.08 4.69
C TYR A 147 -4.77 -12.23 4.82
N GLY A 148 -4.00 -11.62 3.89
CA GLY A 148 -2.54 -11.58 3.89
C GLY A 148 -1.89 -12.96 3.96
N MET A 149 -1.05 -13.15 4.96
CA MET A 149 -0.55 -14.46 5.35
C MET A 149 -1.61 -15.20 6.17
N PHE A 150 -1.57 -16.52 6.08
CA PHE A 150 -2.44 -17.38 6.86
C PHE A 150 -2.17 -17.28 8.37
N LYS A 151 -3.18 -17.50 9.17
CA LYS A 151 -3.06 -17.75 10.60
C LYS A 151 -2.78 -19.22 10.85
N GLN A 152 -1.77 -19.50 11.67
CA GLN A 152 -1.42 -20.85 12.06
C GLN A 152 -2.26 -21.32 13.24
N LYS A 153 -2.84 -22.52 13.13
CA LYS A 153 -3.49 -23.24 14.24
C LYS A 153 -2.81 -24.59 14.42
N ILE A 154 -2.88 -25.13 15.61
CA ILE A 154 -2.47 -26.51 15.90
C ILE A 154 -3.71 -27.34 16.16
N GLU A 155 -3.95 -28.32 15.31
CA GLU A 155 -5.06 -29.27 15.43
C GLU A 155 -4.51 -30.70 15.39
N ASN A 156 -4.80 -31.50 16.43
CA ASN A 156 -4.31 -32.87 16.58
C ASN A 156 -2.75 -32.98 16.47
N GLY A 157 -2.01 -31.96 16.91
CA GLY A 157 -0.56 -31.92 16.84
C GLY A 157 0.03 -31.49 15.50
N TYR A 158 -0.79 -31.14 14.54
CA TYR A 158 -0.38 -30.67 13.21
C TYR A 158 -0.73 -29.20 13.02
N GLN A 159 0.13 -28.49 12.25
CA GLN A 159 -0.16 -27.13 11.83
C GLN A 159 -1.29 -27.12 10.79
N VAL A 160 -2.28 -26.28 11.01
CA VAL A 160 -3.36 -25.99 10.07
C VAL A 160 -3.35 -24.50 9.73
N GLU A 161 -3.42 -24.17 8.46
CA GLU A 161 -3.41 -22.81 7.95
C GLU A 161 -4.85 -22.34 7.70
N VAL A 162 -5.22 -21.21 8.27
CA VAL A 162 -6.56 -20.62 8.11
C VAL A 162 -6.43 -19.13 7.73
N PRO A 163 -7.43 -18.55 7.04
CA PRO A 163 -7.41 -17.12 6.74
C PRO A 163 -7.29 -16.27 7.99
N ASP A 164 -6.42 -15.26 7.96
CA ASP A 164 -6.27 -14.28 9.03
C ASP A 164 -7.09 -13.03 8.71
N ASN A 165 -8.28 -12.92 9.28
CA ASN A 165 -9.18 -11.78 9.10
C ASN A 165 -8.77 -10.60 10.00
N TRP A 166 -7.57 -10.07 9.78
CA TRP A 166 -7.00 -8.99 10.58
C TRP A 166 -7.75 -7.65 10.45
N LEU A 167 -8.53 -7.47 9.36
CA LEU A 167 -9.35 -6.29 9.10
C LEU A 167 -10.80 -6.42 9.60
N LYS A 168 -11.12 -7.44 10.39
CA LYS A 168 -12.49 -7.69 10.88
C LYS A 168 -13.16 -6.45 11.50
N TYR A 169 -12.41 -5.66 12.25
CA TYR A 169 -12.86 -4.44 12.91
C TYR A 169 -12.32 -3.15 12.26
N GLY A 170 -11.70 -3.28 11.07
CA GLY A 170 -10.99 -2.20 10.43
C GLY A 170 -9.59 -1.96 11.01
N ASN A 171 -8.83 -1.08 10.37
CA ASN A 171 -7.53 -0.63 10.84
C ASN A 171 -7.64 0.85 11.26
N PRO A 172 -7.54 1.19 12.55
CA PRO A 172 -7.74 2.56 13.00
C PRO A 172 -6.67 3.53 12.51
N PHE A 173 -5.48 3.04 12.14
CA PHE A 173 -4.36 3.87 11.67
C PHE A 173 -4.39 4.16 10.16
N GLU A 174 -5.15 3.42 9.37
CA GLU A 174 -5.21 3.67 7.93
C GLU A 174 -6.19 4.80 7.56
N ILE A 175 -5.91 5.48 6.46
CA ILE A 175 -6.78 6.48 5.85
C ILE A 175 -6.98 6.10 4.38
N LYS A 176 -8.23 5.86 3.98
CA LYS A 176 -8.58 5.66 2.58
C LYS A 176 -8.42 6.97 1.82
N ARG A 177 -7.69 6.96 0.71
CA ARG A 177 -7.43 8.12 -0.14
C ARG A 177 -8.09 7.92 -1.51
N ASP A 178 -9.40 8.01 -1.50
CA ASP A 178 -10.25 7.78 -2.68
C ASP A 178 -9.93 8.74 -3.84
N GLU A 179 -9.49 9.95 -3.49
CA GLU A 179 -9.05 11.01 -4.41
C GLU A 179 -7.77 10.69 -5.19
N TYR A 180 -7.00 9.70 -4.74
CA TYR A 180 -5.78 9.24 -5.40
C TYR A 180 -5.94 7.90 -6.13
N ALA A 181 -7.19 7.43 -6.27
CA ALA A 181 -7.47 6.21 -6.99
C ALA A 181 -7.07 6.32 -8.47
N VAL A 182 -6.58 5.23 -9.02
CA VAL A 182 -6.17 5.12 -10.42
C VAL A 182 -6.72 3.84 -11.05
N GLU A 183 -6.87 3.84 -12.39
CA GLU A 183 -7.23 2.65 -13.15
C GLU A 183 -5.98 1.82 -13.46
N VAL A 184 -6.06 0.50 -13.23
CA VAL A 184 -5.04 -0.47 -13.67
C VAL A 184 -5.67 -1.43 -14.66
N LYS A 185 -5.04 -1.58 -15.82
CA LYS A 185 -5.54 -2.37 -16.97
C LYS A 185 -4.79 -3.68 -17.09
N PHE A 186 -5.52 -4.76 -17.33
CA PHE A 186 -4.97 -6.11 -17.50
C PHE A 186 -5.39 -6.72 -18.82
N GLY A 187 -4.44 -7.40 -19.49
CA GLY A 187 -4.70 -8.14 -20.72
C GLY A 187 -5.03 -7.24 -21.90
N GLY A 188 -5.83 -7.77 -22.81
CA GLY A 188 -6.14 -7.10 -24.06
C GLY A 188 -5.03 -7.25 -25.12
N TYR A 189 -5.01 -6.33 -26.06
CA TYR A 189 -4.00 -6.25 -27.11
C TYR A 189 -3.59 -4.79 -27.36
N VAL A 190 -2.43 -4.60 -27.95
CA VAL A 190 -1.95 -3.26 -28.32
C VAL A 190 -2.30 -3.00 -29.80
N ASP A 191 -3.03 -1.91 -30.03
CA ASP A 191 -3.35 -1.40 -31.38
C ASP A 191 -2.42 -0.21 -31.68
N VAL A 192 -2.08 -0.03 -32.95
CA VAL A 192 -1.23 1.07 -33.41
C VAL A 192 -2.11 2.08 -34.16
N GLU A 193 -2.29 3.23 -33.58
CA GLU A 193 -3.04 4.35 -34.15
C GLU A 193 -2.09 5.44 -34.65
N MET A 194 -2.43 6.08 -35.76
CA MET A 194 -1.71 7.25 -36.25
C MET A 194 -2.31 8.52 -35.65
N HIS A 195 -1.53 9.25 -34.86
CA HIS A 195 -1.95 10.52 -34.31
C HIS A 195 -0.94 11.62 -34.67
N ASN A 196 -1.37 12.62 -35.41
CA ASN A 196 -0.51 13.72 -35.89
C ASN A 196 0.78 13.25 -36.59
N GLY A 197 0.70 12.18 -37.40
CA GLY A 197 1.82 11.62 -38.14
C GLY A 197 2.79 10.76 -37.32
N ARG A 198 2.50 10.51 -36.07
CA ARG A 198 3.26 9.61 -35.18
C ARG A 198 2.44 8.38 -34.83
N GLN A 199 3.11 7.25 -34.65
CA GLN A 199 2.49 6.03 -34.13
C GLN A 199 2.20 6.21 -32.63
N LYS A 200 0.97 5.88 -32.24
CA LYS A 200 0.53 5.80 -30.84
C LYS A 200 0.10 4.38 -30.54
N PHE A 201 0.67 3.80 -29.51
CA PHE A 201 0.31 2.47 -29.03
C PHE A 201 -0.85 2.58 -28.04
N VAL A 202 -1.96 1.92 -28.31
CA VAL A 202 -3.18 1.99 -27.50
C VAL A 202 -3.60 0.58 -27.08
N GLN A 203 -3.74 0.36 -25.79
CA GLN A 203 -4.25 -0.90 -25.25
C GLN A 203 -5.76 -0.97 -25.44
N LYS A 204 -6.26 -2.05 -26.04
CA LYS A 204 -7.69 -2.32 -26.30
C LYS A 204 -8.09 -3.70 -25.78
N GLY A 205 -9.40 -3.89 -25.52
CA GLY A 205 -9.94 -5.18 -25.07
C GLY A 205 -9.46 -5.62 -23.69
N TYR A 206 -9.00 -4.69 -22.86
CA TYR A 206 -8.50 -4.95 -21.51
C TYR A 206 -9.64 -5.07 -20.49
N GLN A 207 -9.34 -5.74 -19.40
CA GLN A 207 -10.10 -5.64 -18.15
C GLN A 207 -9.41 -4.63 -17.25
N SER A 208 -10.16 -3.89 -16.46
CA SER A 208 -9.56 -2.93 -15.53
C SER A 208 -10.18 -2.99 -14.15
N VAL A 209 -9.38 -2.57 -13.18
CA VAL A 209 -9.79 -2.38 -11.79
C VAL A 209 -9.45 -0.96 -11.37
N ARG A 210 -10.16 -0.47 -10.37
CA ARG A 210 -9.86 0.76 -9.68
C ARG A 210 -8.94 0.44 -8.50
N ALA A 211 -7.70 0.92 -8.55
CA ALA A 211 -6.74 0.82 -7.46
C ALA A 211 -6.95 2.00 -6.51
N VAL A 212 -7.26 1.72 -5.25
CA VAL A 212 -7.53 2.73 -4.22
C VAL A 212 -6.48 2.62 -3.13
N PRO A 213 -5.73 3.70 -2.82
CA PRO A 213 -4.71 3.66 -1.80
C PRO A 213 -5.28 3.87 -0.40
N TYR A 214 -4.68 3.16 0.55
CA TYR A 214 -4.86 3.34 1.99
C TYR A 214 -3.51 3.73 2.57
N ASP A 215 -3.45 4.89 3.22
CA ASP A 215 -2.22 5.43 3.79
C ASP A 215 -2.14 5.10 5.29
N MET A 216 -1.01 4.50 5.69
CA MET A 216 -0.66 4.23 7.08
C MET A 216 0.53 5.10 7.49
N PRO A 217 0.52 5.71 8.69
CA PRO A 217 1.60 6.55 9.15
C PRO A 217 2.83 5.71 9.54
N ILE A 218 3.99 6.20 9.16
CA ILE A 218 5.30 5.70 9.61
C ILE A 218 5.94 6.79 10.44
N VAL A 219 5.83 6.65 11.75
CA VAL A 219 6.25 7.66 12.72
C VAL A 219 7.75 7.56 12.96
N GLY A 220 8.49 8.64 12.73
CA GLY A 220 9.91 8.72 13.04
C GLY A 220 10.16 8.79 14.56
N TYR A 221 11.28 8.25 15.02
CA TYR A 221 11.65 8.24 16.43
C TYR A 221 12.11 9.62 16.90
N GLY A 222 11.32 10.24 17.77
CA GLY A 222 11.67 11.47 18.47
C GLY A 222 11.89 12.73 17.60
N ASN A 223 11.39 12.76 16.36
CA ASN A 223 11.65 13.86 15.42
C ASN A 223 10.41 14.52 14.81
N HIS A 224 9.21 14.10 15.20
CA HIS A 224 7.92 14.58 14.68
C HIS A 224 7.72 14.38 13.16
N ILE A 225 8.56 13.57 12.51
CA ILE A 225 8.40 13.24 11.09
C ILE A 225 7.48 12.03 10.96
N VAL A 226 6.57 12.11 10.00
CA VAL A 226 5.66 11.00 9.66
C VAL A 226 5.70 10.78 8.15
N ASN A 227 6.28 9.66 7.74
CA ASN A 227 6.23 9.17 6.37
C ASN A 227 4.99 8.29 6.14
N THR A 228 4.82 7.77 4.95
CA THR A 228 3.61 7.05 4.53
C THR A 228 3.95 5.65 4.03
N LEU A 229 3.24 4.66 4.54
CA LEU A 229 3.07 3.35 3.89
C LEU A 229 1.76 3.39 3.13
N ARG A 230 1.84 3.38 1.79
CA ARG A 230 0.68 3.37 0.89
C ARG A 230 0.44 1.97 0.37
N ILE A 231 -0.67 1.38 0.77
CA ILE A 231 -1.09 0.04 0.35
C ILE A 231 -2.35 0.13 -0.51
N TRP A 232 -2.37 -0.62 -1.61
CA TRP A 232 -3.41 -0.54 -2.62
C TRP A 232 -4.44 -1.65 -2.45
N ASP A 233 -5.71 -1.29 -2.47
CA ASP A 233 -6.85 -2.21 -2.58
C ASP A 233 -7.47 -2.12 -3.97
N ALA A 234 -8.02 -3.22 -4.47
CA ALA A 234 -8.66 -3.30 -5.78
C ALA A 234 -10.18 -3.27 -5.64
N GLU A 235 -10.81 -2.33 -6.34
CA GLU A 235 -12.25 -2.22 -6.46
C GLU A 235 -12.67 -2.41 -7.94
N ALA A 236 -13.86 -2.94 -8.17
CA ALA A 236 -14.41 -2.99 -9.53
C ALA A 236 -14.72 -1.57 -10.03
N ILE A 237 -14.53 -1.34 -11.33
CA ILE A 237 -14.96 -0.09 -11.97
C ILE A 237 -16.48 0.03 -11.91
N ASN A 238 -17.19 -1.06 -12.25
CA ASN A 238 -18.64 -1.19 -12.12
C ASN A 238 -18.96 -2.23 -11.04
N ASN A 239 -19.29 -1.79 -9.85
CA ASN A 239 -19.45 -2.65 -8.69
C ASN A 239 -20.64 -3.60 -8.80
N PHE A 240 -21.67 -3.23 -9.56
CA PHE A 240 -22.91 -4.00 -9.60
C PHE A 240 -23.60 -3.89 -10.96
N ASN A 241 -23.93 -5.03 -11.56
CA ASN A 241 -24.69 -5.07 -12.81
C ASN A 241 -26.17 -5.34 -12.53
N LEU A 242 -26.97 -4.27 -12.48
CA LEU A 242 -28.40 -4.34 -12.19
C LEU A 242 -29.16 -5.18 -13.23
N ASP A 243 -28.83 -5.07 -14.51
CA ASP A 243 -29.49 -5.84 -15.57
C ASP A 243 -29.32 -7.35 -15.41
N SER A 244 -28.13 -7.79 -15.01
CA SER A 244 -27.87 -9.20 -14.69
C SER A 244 -28.62 -9.64 -13.45
N PHE A 245 -28.66 -8.80 -12.42
CA PHE A 245 -29.38 -9.07 -11.18
C PHE A 245 -30.89 -9.24 -11.43
N ASP A 246 -31.51 -8.32 -12.19
CA ASP A 246 -32.94 -8.36 -12.53
C ASP A 246 -33.30 -9.60 -13.36
N LYS A 247 -32.35 -10.17 -14.09
CA LYS A 247 -32.50 -11.44 -14.83
C LYS A 247 -32.28 -12.68 -13.98
N GLY A 248 -31.96 -12.54 -12.68
CA GLY A 248 -31.65 -13.65 -11.80
C GLY A 248 -30.23 -14.19 -11.94
N GLU A 249 -29.35 -13.52 -12.69
CA GLU A 249 -27.94 -13.87 -12.89
C GLU A 249 -27.08 -13.29 -11.77
N TYR A 250 -27.35 -13.65 -10.51
CA TYR A 250 -26.75 -12.99 -9.33
C TYR A 250 -25.23 -13.09 -9.26
N GLN A 251 -24.65 -14.21 -9.67
CA GLN A 251 -23.17 -14.36 -9.70
C GLN A 251 -22.52 -13.44 -10.72
N LYS A 252 -23.14 -13.28 -11.89
CA LYS A 252 -22.66 -12.40 -12.95
C LYS A 252 -22.80 -10.93 -12.56
N ALA A 253 -23.83 -10.59 -11.78
CA ALA A 253 -24.04 -9.24 -11.28
C ALA A 253 -22.88 -8.71 -10.41
N VAL A 254 -22.11 -9.61 -9.74
CA VAL A 254 -20.96 -9.29 -8.86
C VAL A 254 -19.65 -9.84 -9.38
N GLU A 255 -19.59 -10.32 -10.62
CA GLU A 255 -18.39 -10.98 -11.18
C GLU A 255 -17.18 -10.05 -11.19
N GLN A 256 -17.35 -8.81 -11.62
CA GLN A 256 -16.25 -7.83 -11.67
C GLN A 256 -15.74 -7.48 -10.27
N GLU A 257 -16.63 -7.38 -9.29
CA GLU A 257 -16.24 -7.18 -7.89
C GLU A 257 -15.42 -8.35 -7.37
N ASN A 258 -15.83 -9.59 -7.64
CA ASN A 258 -15.10 -10.78 -7.23
C ASN A 258 -13.72 -10.86 -7.89
N LEU A 259 -13.61 -10.55 -9.18
CA LEU A 259 -12.33 -10.52 -9.90
C LEU A 259 -11.37 -9.47 -9.31
N ALA A 260 -11.86 -8.26 -9.03
CA ALA A 260 -11.06 -7.22 -8.40
C ALA A 260 -10.60 -7.67 -7.00
N ARG A 261 -11.49 -8.18 -6.17
CA ARG A 261 -11.18 -8.67 -4.82
C ARG A 261 -10.09 -9.72 -4.80
N THR A 262 -10.11 -10.66 -5.75
CA THR A 262 -9.14 -11.76 -5.82
C THR A 262 -7.69 -11.28 -5.86
N ILE A 263 -7.42 -10.11 -6.45
CA ILE A 263 -6.07 -9.54 -6.53
C ILE A 263 -5.49 -9.26 -5.13
N CYS A 264 -6.32 -8.81 -4.19
CA CYS A 264 -5.89 -8.36 -2.86
C CYS A 264 -6.28 -9.34 -1.73
N GLU A 265 -6.62 -10.59 -2.02
CA GLU A 265 -7.07 -11.53 -0.98
C GLU A 265 -5.90 -12.05 -0.14
N VAL A 266 -4.87 -12.63 -0.77
CA VAL A 266 -3.80 -13.38 -0.08
C VAL A 266 -2.42 -12.97 -0.58
N LEU A 267 -1.47 -12.89 0.34
CA LEU A 267 -0.05 -12.80 0.03
C LEU A 267 0.45 -14.16 -0.48
N TYR A 268 1.15 -14.17 -1.62
CA TYR A 268 1.70 -15.37 -2.26
C TYR A 268 0.66 -16.50 -2.49
N PRO A 269 -0.34 -16.28 -3.36
CA PRO A 269 -1.22 -17.35 -3.76
C PRO A 269 -0.45 -18.53 -4.32
N ASN A 270 -1.01 -19.75 -4.16
CA ASN A 270 -0.38 -20.97 -4.66
C ASN A 270 -0.17 -20.90 -6.18
N ASP A 271 1.08 -21.05 -6.64
CA ASP A 271 1.52 -20.95 -8.03
C ASP A 271 1.87 -22.31 -8.68
N ASN A 272 1.44 -23.43 -8.08
CA ASN A 272 1.59 -24.76 -8.68
C ASN A 272 0.74 -24.95 -9.95
N HIS A 273 -0.17 -24.05 -10.23
CA HIS A 273 -1.03 -24.03 -11.41
C HIS A 273 -1.01 -22.67 -12.10
N MET A 274 -1.38 -22.65 -13.39
CA MET A 274 -1.28 -21.46 -14.24
C MET A 274 -2.08 -20.27 -13.70
N ALA A 275 -3.29 -20.49 -13.21
CA ALA A 275 -4.13 -19.44 -12.63
C ALA A 275 -3.46 -18.73 -11.43
N GLY A 276 -2.71 -19.47 -10.61
CA GLY A 276 -1.96 -18.90 -9.49
C GLY A 276 -0.77 -18.05 -9.96
N LYS A 277 -0.05 -18.51 -11.00
CA LYS A 277 1.04 -17.73 -11.61
C LYS A 277 0.53 -16.41 -12.22
N GLU A 278 -0.60 -16.48 -12.94
CA GLU A 278 -1.25 -15.30 -13.50
C GLU A 278 -1.71 -14.33 -12.39
N LEU A 279 -2.28 -14.86 -11.30
CA LEU A 279 -2.71 -14.03 -10.18
C LEU A 279 -1.52 -13.33 -9.51
N ARG A 280 -0.39 -14.02 -9.29
CA ARG A 280 0.82 -13.40 -8.75
C ARG A 280 1.34 -12.29 -9.66
N LEU A 281 1.36 -12.50 -10.97
CA LEU A 281 1.76 -11.46 -11.92
C LEU A 281 0.78 -10.28 -11.90
N LYS A 282 -0.54 -10.54 -11.80
CA LYS A 282 -1.55 -9.48 -11.66
C LYS A 282 -1.35 -8.68 -10.37
N GLN A 283 -1.03 -9.32 -9.25
CA GLN A 283 -0.72 -8.63 -8.00
C GLN A 283 0.49 -7.69 -8.15
N GLN A 284 1.57 -8.17 -8.74
CA GLN A 284 2.78 -7.40 -8.98
C GLN A 284 2.50 -6.19 -9.88
N TYR A 285 1.86 -6.40 -11.01
CA TYR A 285 1.52 -5.33 -11.93
C TYR A 285 0.53 -4.33 -11.31
N PHE A 286 -0.46 -4.81 -10.54
CA PHE A 286 -1.47 -3.99 -9.90
C PHE A 286 -0.86 -2.90 -9.01
N PHE A 287 -0.08 -3.27 -8.00
CA PHE A 287 0.45 -2.27 -7.09
C PHE A 287 1.56 -1.42 -7.71
N ILE A 288 2.33 -1.98 -8.63
CA ILE A 288 3.37 -1.25 -9.35
C ILE A 288 2.77 -0.21 -10.29
N SER A 289 1.82 -0.58 -11.13
CA SER A 289 1.18 0.38 -12.04
C SER A 289 0.51 1.50 -11.26
N ALA A 290 -0.23 1.18 -10.20
CA ALA A 290 -0.86 2.17 -9.34
C ALA A 290 0.16 3.12 -8.70
N SER A 291 1.25 2.59 -8.16
CA SER A 291 2.30 3.37 -7.50
C SER A 291 3.06 4.27 -8.48
N VAL A 292 3.42 3.76 -9.66
CA VAL A 292 4.12 4.53 -10.70
C VAL A 292 3.24 5.65 -11.25
N GLN A 293 1.98 5.35 -11.58
CA GLN A 293 1.03 6.36 -12.04
C GLN A 293 0.88 7.49 -11.01
N ARG A 294 0.73 7.16 -9.74
CA ARG A 294 0.56 8.16 -8.69
C ARG A 294 1.85 8.96 -8.42
N ALA A 295 3.03 8.32 -8.49
CA ALA A 295 4.31 9.01 -8.36
C ALA A 295 4.51 10.04 -9.49
N ILE A 296 4.17 9.68 -10.73
CA ILE A 296 4.22 10.60 -11.88
C ILE A 296 3.21 11.74 -11.71
N ALA A 297 1.97 11.43 -11.31
CA ALA A 297 0.96 12.46 -11.08
C ALA A 297 1.39 13.44 -9.99
N LYS A 298 1.95 12.95 -8.87
CA LYS A 298 2.49 13.80 -7.80
C LYS A 298 3.65 14.67 -8.29
N TYR A 299 4.57 14.12 -9.05
CA TYR A 299 5.68 14.87 -9.63
C TYR A 299 5.17 16.03 -10.51
N LYS A 300 4.17 15.77 -11.36
CA LYS A 300 3.58 16.76 -12.28
C LYS A 300 2.77 17.87 -11.58
N GLU A 301 2.44 17.72 -10.31
CA GLU A 301 1.79 18.78 -9.52
C GLU A 301 2.70 20.02 -9.37
N THR A 302 4.03 19.84 -9.37
CA THR A 302 5.01 20.90 -9.12
C THR A 302 6.14 20.98 -10.16
N HIS A 303 6.21 20.05 -11.11
CA HIS A 303 7.26 19.98 -12.14
C HIS A 303 6.64 19.76 -13.52
N ASP A 304 7.05 20.57 -14.49
CA ASP A 304 6.51 20.54 -15.86
C ASP A 304 7.29 19.61 -16.80
N ASP A 305 8.57 19.32 -16.50
CA ASP A 305 9.45 18.53 -17.37
C ASP A 305 9.65 17.11 -16.87
N ILE A 306 8.93 16.16 -17.47
CA ILE A 306 9.02 14.73 -17.12
C ILE A 306 10.42 14.14 -17.35
N ARG A 307 11.28 14.77 -18.17
CA ARG A 307 12.66 14.33 -18.42
C ARG A 307 13.53 14.37 -17.17
N LYS A 308 13.16 15.22 -16.21
CA LYS A 308 13.84 15.37 -14.91
C LYS A 308 13.24 14.50 -13.80
N PHE A 309 12.29 13.61 -14.12
CA PHE A 309 11.62 12.76 -13.14
C PHE A 309 12.60 12.01 -12.23
N HIS A 310 13.67 11.47 -12.80
CA HIS A 310 14.71 10.74 -12.07
C HIS A 310 15.51 11.58 -11.06
N GLU A 311 15.50 12.91 -11.20
CA GLU A 311 16.15 13.80 -10.24
C GLU A 311 15.36 13.90 -8.92
N LYS A 312 14.05 13.70 -8.99
CA LYS A 312 13.11 13.86 -7.87
C LYS A 312 12.48 12.55 -7.38
N VAL A 313 12.63 11.46 -8.10
CA VAL A 313 12.01 10.16 -7.80
C VAL A 313 13.00 9.02 -7.93
N THR A 314 12.98 8.12 -6.96
CA THR A 314 13.66 6.82 -7.02
C THR A 314 12.70 5.71 -6.63
N PHE A 315 12.64 4.66 -7.45
CA PHE A 315 11.95 3.41 -7.14
C PHE A 315 12.98 2.40 -6.65
N GLN A 316 12.93 2.04 -5.38
CA GLN A 316 13.72 0.94 -4.83
C GLN A 316 12.91 -0.34 -4.92
N LEU A 317 13.34 -1.25 -5.77
CA LEU A 317 12.67 -2.52 -6.08
C LEU A 317 13.18 -3.60 -5.12
N ASN A 318 12.31 -4.02 -4.19
CA ASN A 318 12.64 -5.01 -3.17
C ASN A 318 12.38 -6.42 -3.73
N ASP A 319 13.45 -7.09 -4.18
CA ASP A 319 13.46 -8.35 -4.91
C ASP A 319 12.85 -8.25 -6.34
N THR A 320 12.59 -9.39 -6.96
CA THR A 320 12.11 -9.50 -8.34
C THR A 320 10.64 -9.10 -8.49
N HIS A 321 9.83 -9.21 -7.43
CA HIS A 321 8.40 -8.94 -7.45
C HIS A 321 8.01 -7.57 -8.06
N PRO A 322 8.69 -6.45 -7.74
CA PRO A 322 8.35 -5.15 -8.30
C PRO A 322 9.09 -4.82 -9.61
N THR A 323 9.85 -5.73 -10.22
CA THR A 323 10.68 -5.42 -11.40
C THR A 323 9.88 -5.05 -12.64
N VAL A 324 8.59 -5.37 -12.71
CA VAL A 324 7.67 -4.86 -13.75
C VAL A 324 7.58 -3.33 -13.77
N ALA A 325 8.08 -2.64 -12.75
CA ALA A 325 8.18 -1.19 -12.70
C ALA A 325 9.03 -0.62 -13.85
N VAL A 326 10.06 -1.34 -14.29
CA VAL A 326 10.90 -0.94 -15.41
C VAL A 326 10.08 -0.88 -16.70
N ALA A 327 9.31 -1.92 -16.98
CA ALA A 327 8.44 -1.97 -18.15
C ALA A 327 7.27 -0.98 -18.08
N GLU A 328 6.65 -0.84 -16.89
CA GLU A 328 5.51 0.08 -16.71
C GLU A 328 5.94 1.53 -16.81
N LEU A 329 7.08 1.92 -16.24
CA LEU A 329 7.61 3.27 -16.38
C LEU A 329 7.94 3.58 -17.84
N MET A 330 8.57 2.64 -18.56
CA MET A 330 8.81 2.77 -20.00
C MET A 330 7.51 2.94 -20.78
N ARG A 331 6.49 2.13 -20.49
CA ARG A 331 5.19 2.23 -21.15
C ARG A 331 4.59 3.63 -20.98
N ILE A 332 4.56 4.15 -19.74
CA ILE A 332 3.99 5.46 -19.48
C ILE A 332 4.79 6.56 -20.17
N LEU A 333 6.12 6.54 -20.06
CA LEU A 333 6.97 7.56 -20.66
C LEU A 333 6.87 7.58 -22.21
N VAL A 334 6.78 6.42 -22.85
CA VAL A 334 6.69 6.32 -24.31
C VAL A 334 5.25 6.52 -24.79
N ASP A 335 4.28 5.77 -24.24
CA ASP A 335 2.93 5.72 -24.79
C ASP A 335 2.04 6.88 -24.33
N GLU A 336 2.23 7.36 -23.11
CA GLU A 336 1.38 8.40 -22.52
C GLU A 336 2.08 9.78 -22.55
N GLU A 337 3.36 9.86 -22.20
CA GLU A 337 4.13 11.10 -22.20
C GLU A 337 4.78 11.43 -23.58
N GLY A 338 4.79 10.47 -24.49
CA GLY A 338 5.23 10.66 -25.88
C GLY A 338 6.74 10.85 -26.06
N LEU A 339 7.55 10.33 -25.13
CA LEU A 339 9.00 10.36 -25.23
C LEU A 339 9.51 9.31 -26.22
N GLU A 340 10.67 9.58 -26.83
CA GLU A 340 11.40 8.59 -27.61
C GLU A 340 11.96 7.49 -26.68
N TRP A 341 12.14 6.28 -27.24
CA TRP A 341 12.55 5.10 -26.46
C TRP A 341 13.84 5.30 -25.67
N ASP A 342 14.88 5.81 -26.31
CA ASP A 342 16.19 5.99 -25.67
C ASP A 342 16.14 7.03 -24.55
N GLU A 343 15.36 8.08 -24.71
CA GLU A 343 15.14 9.09 -23.70
C GLU A 343 14.37 8.52 -22.50
N ALA A 344 13.29 7.79 -22.75
CA ALA A 344 12.51 7.10 -21.72
C ALA A 344 13.37 6.07 -20.96
N TRP A 345 14.24 5.34 -21.69
CA TRP A 345 15.16 4.38 -21.09
C TRP A 345 16.16 5.04 -20.14
N GLU A 346 16.76 6.18 -20.54
CA GLU A 346 17.68 6.90 -19.68
C GLU A 346 17.03 7.39 -18.37
N ILE A 347 15.78 7.84 -18.45
CA ILE A 347 15.00 8.23 -17.26
C ILE A 347 14.75 7.00 -16.40
N THR A 348 14.26 5.91 -16.99
CA THR A 348 13.88 4.68 -16.30
C THR A 348 15.07 4.06 -15.55
N ARG A 349 16.23 3.91 -16.21
CA ARG A 349 17.41 3.31 -15.57
C ARG A 349 18.02 4.17 -14.46
N LYS A 350 17.76 5.50 -14.46
CA LYS A 350 18.17 6.41 -13.39
C LYS A 350 17.16 6.49 -12.24
N THR A 351 15.92 6.07 -12.50
CA THR A 351 14.84 6.07 -11.52
C THR A 351 14.78 4.77 -10.72
N CYS A 352 15.02 3.61 -11.37
CA CYS A 352 14.88 2.29 -10.77
C CYS A 352 16.20 1.80 -10.16
N ALA A 353 16.13 1.33 -8.93
CA ALA A 353 17.20 0.61 -8.23
C ALA A 353 16.66 -0.74 -7.74
N TYR A 354 17.45 -1.79 -7.85
CA TYR A 354 17.05 -3.17 -7.58
C TYR A 354 17.94 -3.84 -6.54
N THR A 355 17.31 -4.56 -5.60
CA THR A 355 18.02 -5.42 -4.65
C THR A 355 17.50 -6.84 -4.80
N ASN A 356 18.39 -7.77 -5.10
CA ASN A 356 18.11 -9.20 -5.12
C ASN A 356 18.32 -9.82 -3.73
N HIS A 357 17.35 -10.64 -3.28
CA HIS A 357 17.39 -11.31 -1.98
C HIS A 357 17.59 -12.83 -2.10
N THR A 358 17.64 -13.39 -3.30
CA THR A 358 17.71 -14.83 -3.52
C THR A 358 18.67 -15.22 -4.64
N ILE A 359 19.28 -16.40 -4.51
CA ILE A 359 20.08 -17.03 -5.56
C ILE A 359 19.38 -18.23 -6.19
N MET A 360 18.19 -18.60 -5.71
CA MET A 360 17.42 -19.73 -6.23
C MET A 360 16.67 -19.31 -7.49
N ALA A 361 16.84 -20.09 -8.56
CA ALA A 361 16.25 -19.78 -9.87
C ALA A 361 14.71 -19.69 -9.83
N GLU A 362 14.06 -20.51 -8.99
CA GLU A 362 12.62 -20.51 -8.82
C GLU A 362 12.09 -19.18 -8.25
N ALA A 363 12.86 -18.57 -7.37
CA ALA A 363 12.48 -17.32 -6.73
C ALA A 363 12.70 -16.08 -7.61
N LEU A 364 13.39 -16.22 -8.76
CA LEU A 364 13.51 -15.15 -9.75
C LEU A 364 12.23 -14.94 -10.57
N GLU A 365 11.25 -15.82 -10.44
CA GLU A 365 9.94 -15.75 -11.13
C GLU A 365 10.07 -15.52 -12.66
N THR A 366 11.10 -16.13 -13.27
CA THR A 366 11.33 -15.98 -14.71
C THR A 366 10.20 -16.62 -15.53
N VAL A 367 9.71 -15.88 -16.51
CA VAL A 367 8.67 -16.34 -17.43
C VAL A 367 9.28 -16.52 -18.82
N SER A 368 8.92 -17.61 -19.52
CA SER A 368 9.35 -17.79 -20.91
C SER A 368 8.87 -16.63 -21.78
N TYR A 369 9.76 -16.10 -22.61
CA TYR A 369 9.45 -15.03 -23.55
C TYR A 369 8.21 -15.33 -24.44
N THR A 370 7.98 -16.60 -24.76
CA THR A 370 6.80 -17.04 -25.51
C THR A 370 5.46 -16.78 -24.80
N HIS A 371 5.45 -16.66 -23.48
CA HIS A 371 4.25 -16.30 -22.71
C HIS A 371 4.01 -14.77 -22.63
N LEU A 372 5.02 -13.97 -22.98
CA LEU A 372 4.90 -12.51 -23.05
C LEU A 372 4.44 -12.02 -24.44
N ARG A 373 4.17 -12.92 -25.37
CA ARG A 373 3.85 -12.65 -26.78
C ARG A 373 2.64 -11.74 -27.03
N ALA A 374 1.80 -11.49 -26.06
CA ALA A 374 0.72 -10.50 -26.19
C ALA A 374 1.23 -9.06 -26.44
N HIS A 375 2.53 -8.82 -26.31
CA HIS A 375 3.18 -7.52 -26.51
C HIS A 375 4.17 -7.50 -27.71
N GLU A 376 4.10 -8.47 -28.61
CA GLU A 376 5.07 -8.65 -29.72
C GLU A 376 5.15 -7.52 -30.75
N THR A 377 4.17 -6.64 -30.81
CA THR A 377 4.16 -5.56 -31.80
C THR A 377 5.27 -4.53 -31.61
N ARG A 378 5.96 -4.52 -30.47
CA ARG A 378 7.09 -3.60 -30.22
C ARG A 378 8.46 -4.17 -30.55
N SER A 379 8.64 -5.48 -30.58
CA SER A 379 9.94 -6.11 -30.84
C SER A 379 10.27 -6.26 -32.35
N ASN A 380 9.34 -5.95 -33.23
CA ASN A 380 9.50 -6.04 -34.69
C ASN A 380 9.60 -4.66 -35.37
N LEU A 381 9.76 -3.59 -34.60
CA LEU A 381 10.07 -2.25 -35.08
C LEU A 381 11.47 -1.83 -34.59
#